data_2f74ea1ee29676b47f2480d217a90085
#
_entry.id   2f74ea1ee29676b47f2480d217a90085
#
_cell.length_a   1.000
_cell.length_b   1.000
_cell.length_c   1.000
_cell.angle_alpha   90.00
_cell.angle_beta   90.00
_cell.angle_gamma   90.00
#
_symmetry.space_group_name_H-M   'P 1'
#
loop_
_entity.id
_entity.type
_entity.pdbx_description
1 polymer ?
#
loop_
_entity_poly.entity_id
_entity_poly.type
_entity_poly.pdbx_seq_one_letter_code
_entity_poly.pdbx_strand_id
1 'polypeptide(L)'
;MPKFEIEQFELHAMKYRVEADSEAQAIAKLFNGEAEPVEQSQDFIEVAEDFGLPADEYRELADQLRAMGVAVGEAVIPSIRSIVQVK
;
A
#
# COMPACT_ATOMS: atom_id res chain seq x y z
N MET A 1 -2.25 -22.68 -16.72
CA MET A 1 -2.94 -21.39 -16.47
C MET A 1 -1.95 -20.23 -16.52
N PRO A 2 -2.34 -19.09 -17.08
CA PRO A 2 -1.48 -17.91 -17.06
C PRO A 2 -1.22 -17.44 -15.62
N LYS A 3 -0.08 -16.83 -15.43
CA LYS A 3 0.32 -16.24 -14.14
C LYS A 3 0.31 -14.73 -14.24
N PHE A 4 -0.05 -14.09 -13.15
CA PHE A 4 -0.07 -12.63 -13.07
C PHE A 4 0.76 -12.17 -11.87
N GLU A 5 1.40 -11.02 -12.01
CA GLU A 5 2.00 -10.32 -10.89
C GLU A 5 1.13 -9.12 -10.59
N ILE A 6 0.74 -9.00 -9.34
CA ILE A 6 -0.15 -7.95 -8.88
C ILE A 6 0.56 -7.18 -7.77
N GLU A 7 0.65 -5.86 -7.94
CA GLU A 7 1.12 -5.00 -6.86
C GLU A 7 -0.09 -4.42 -6.13
N GLN A 8 -0.05 -4.48 -4.83
CA GLN A 8 -1.12 -3.98 -3.97
C GLN A 8 -0.60 -2.91 -3.04
N PHE A 9 -1.34 -1.83 -2.89
CA PHE A 9 -1.02 -0.81 -1.90
C PHE A 9 -1.37 -1.32 -0.51
N GLU A 10 -0.40 -1.23 0.40
CA GLU A 10 -0.56 -1.71 1.77
C GLU A 10 0.01 -0.69 2.75
N LEU A 11 -0.57 -0.64 3.93
CA LEU A 11 -0.07 0.19 5.02
C LEU A 11 0.77 -0.67 5.96
N HIS A 12 2.01 -0.28 6.17
CA HIS A 12 2.94 -0.96 7.04
C HIS A 12 3.48 0.00 8.10
N ALA A 13 3.70 -0.52 9.30
CA ALA A 13 4.38 0.23 10.34
C ALA A 13 5.84 -0.20 10.40
N MET A 14 6.73 0.75 10.55
CA MET A 14 8.16 0.51 10.65
C MET A 14 8.66 1.09 11.96
N LYS A 15 9.50 0.35 12.68
CA LYS A 15 10.09 0.85 13.92
C LYS A 15 11.38 1.60 13.61
N TYR A 16 11.57 2.70 14.31
CA TYR A 16 12.80 3.48 14.24
C TYR A 16 13.35 3.69 15.62
N ARG A 17 14.65 3.77 15.72
CA ARG A 17 15.36 3.99 16.98
C ARG A 17 16.08 5.32 16.91
N VAL A 18 15.96 6.10 17.96
CA VAL A 18 16.58 7.43 18.04
C VAL A 18 16.91 7.75 19.49
N GLU A 19 18.07 8.38 19.73
CA GLU A 19 18.43 8.90 21.03
C GLU A 19 17.99 10.37 21.11
N ALA A 20 17.33 10.71 22.21
CA ALA A 20 16.81 12.08 22.41
C ALA A 20 16.59 12.34 23.90
N ASP A 21 16.52 13.60 24.26
CA ASP A 21 16.30 14.03 25.64
C ASP A 21 14.82 14.05 26.04
N SER A 22 13.93 13.99 25.05
CA SER A 22 12.48 13.99 25.27
C SER A 22 11.75 13.31 24.14
N GLU A 23 10.48 12.96 24.35
CA GLU A 23 9.64 12.37 23.33
C GLU A 23 9.47 13.32 22.12
N ALA A 24 9.25 14.60 22.39
CA ALA A 24 9.11 15.59 21.34
C ALA A 24 10.37 15.69 20.48
N GLN A 25 11.53 15.66 21.10
CA GLN A 25 12.81 15.68 20.38
C GLN A 25 12.97 14.41 19.54
N ALA A 26 12.58 13.26 20.07
CA ALA A 26 12.66 12.00 19.35
C ALA A 26 11.82 12.03 18.07
N ILE A 27 10.58 12.52 18.15
CA ILE A 27 9.70 12.64 17.00
C ILE A 27 10.26 13.63 15.99
N ALA A 28 10.76 14.76 16.45
CA ALA A 28 11.38 15.77 15.57
C ALA A 28 12.57 15.20 14.82
N LYS A 29 13.41 14.42 15.49
CA LYS A 29 14.55 13.76 14.84
C LYS A 29 14.11 12.75 13.79
N LEU A 30 13.07 11.98 14.08
CA LEU A 30 12.50 11.05 13.11
C LEU A 30 12.08 11.80 11.84
N PHE A 31 11.33 12.89 11.98
CA PHE A 31 10.84 13.68 10.84
C PHE A 31 11.98 14.32 10.05
N ASN A 32 13.11 14.59 10.69
CA ASN A 32 14.29 15.14 10.04
C ASN A 32 15.21 14.08 9.43
N GLY A 33 14.83 12.80 9.51
CA GLY A 33 15.62 11.71 8.94
C GLY A 33 16.81 11.28 9.79
N GLU A 34 16.82 11.63 11.08
CA GLU A 34 17.93 11.32 11.97
C GLU A 34 17.73 10.02 12.76
N ALA A 35 16.64 9.32 12.54
CA ALA A 35 16.36 8.05 13.20
C ALA A 35 16.83 6.89 12.33
N GLU A 36 17.22 5.79 12.96
CA GLU A 36 17.67 4.58 12.29
C GLU A 36 16.57 3.54 12.26
N PRO A 37 16.27 2.94 11.08
CA PRO A 37 15.28 1.86 11.03
C PRO A 37 15.76 0.63 11.78
N VAL A 38 14.84 -0.01 12.49
CA VAL A 38 15.10 -1.30 13.14
C VAL A 38 14.83 -2.39 12.12
N GLU A 39 15.84 -3.23 11.85
CA GLU A 39 15.71 -4.29 10.85
C GLU A 39 14.59 -5.26 11.19
N GLN A 40 13.89 -5.71 10.14
CA GLN A 40 12.81 -6.71 10.24
C GLN A 40 11.68 -6.28 11.19
N SER A 41 11.48 -4.97 11.34
CA SER A 41 10.42 -4.45 12.21
C SER A 41 9.17 -4.04 11.47
N GLN A 42 9.14 -4.20 10.16
CA GLN A 42 7.99 -3.81 9.34
C GLN A 42 6.82 -4.75 9.61
N ASP A 43 5.70 -4.19 10.08
CA ASP A 43 4.48 -4.93 10.35
C ASP A 43 3.39 -4.50 9.36
N PHE A 44 2.77 -5.47 8.72
CA PHE A 44 1.60 -5.20 7.90
C PHE A 44 0.43 -4.79 8.80
N ILE A 45 -0.24 -3.71 8.45
CA ILE A 45 -1.40 -3.21 9.21
C ILE A 45 -2.70 -3.47 8.44
N GLU A 46 -2.79 -2.95 7.24
CA GLU A 46 -4.01 -3.09 6.43
C GLU A 46 -3.72 -2.86 4.95
N VAL A 47 -4.64 -3.28 4.12
CA VAL A 47 -4.64 -2.96 2.69
C VAL A 47 -5.09 -1.51 2.53
N ALA A 48 -4.36 -0.73 1.73
CA ALA A 48 -4.68 0.69 1.50
C ALA A 48 -5.74 0.81 0.40
N GLU A 49 -7.00 0.80 0.79
CA GLU A 49 -8.14 0.79 -0.13
C GLU A 49 -8.46 2.14 -0.77
N ASP A 50 -7.89 3.23 -0.24
CA ASP A 50 -8.09 4.58 -0.79
C ASP A 50 -7.33 4.81 -2.09
N PHE A 51 -6.41 3.93 -2.41
CA PHE A 51 -5.59 4.00 -3.62
C PHE A 51 -5.91 2.80 -4.50
N GLY A 52 -5.72 2.93 -5.80
CA GLY A 52 -5.95 1.82 -6.71
C GLY A 52 -5.84 2.24 -8.17
N LEU A 53 -6.10 1.30 -9.07
CA LEU A 53 -6.13 1.57 -10.50
C LEU A 53 -7.33 2.47 -10.83
N PRO A 54 -7.13 3.48 -11.71
CA PRO A 54 -8.26 4.33 -12.13
C PRO A 54 -9.32 3.48 -12.86
N ALA A 55 -10.54 3.46 -12.33
CA ALA A 55 -11.61 2.63 -12.91
C ALA A 55 -11.99 3.06 -14.32
N ASP A 56 -11.88 4.35 -14.65
CA ASP A 56 -12.18 4.88 -15.99
C ASP A 56 -11.20 4.38 -17.05
N GLU A 57 -9.94 4.13 -16.68
CA GLU A 57 -8.91 3.62 -17.59
C GLU A 57 -8.95 2.10 -17.69
N TYR A 58 -9.54 1.42 -16.71
CA TYR A 58 -9.62 -0.03 -16.61
C TYR A 58 -11.08 -0.49 -16.55
N ARG A 59 -11.93 0.07 -17.39
CA ARG A 59 -13.38 -0.20 -17.36
C ARG A 59 -13.74 -1.67 -17.51
N GLU A 60 -13.13 -2.35 -18.48
CA GLU A 60 -13.43 -3.76 -18.69
C GLU A 60 -13.07 -4.60 -17.48
N LEU A 61 -11.90 -4.32 -16.89
CA LEU A 61 -11.46 -5.03 -15.69
C LEU A 61 -12.40 -4.73 -14.52
N ALA A 62 -12.77 -3.47 -14.33
CA ALA A 62 -13.69 -3.07 -13.27
C ALA A 62 -15.05 -3.76 -13.43
N ASP A 63 -15.58 -3.80 -14.65
CA ASP A 63 -16.87 -4.45 -14.93
C ASP A 63 -16.82 -5.94 -14.70
N GLN A 64 -15.72 -6.59 -15.09
CA GLN A 64 -15.51 -8.02 -14.85
C GLN A 64 -15.46 -8.33 -13.36
N LEU A 65 -14.76 -7.50 -12.58
CA LEU A 65 -14.68 -7.67 -11.14
C LEU A 65 -16.04 -7.52 -10.47
N ARG A 66 -16.83 -6.52 -10.88
CA ARG A 66 -18.19 -6.34 -10.37
C ARG A 66 -19.07 -7.54 -10.69
N ALA A 67 -18.94 -8.08 -11.90
CA ALA A 67 -19.69 -9.28 -12.32
C ALA A 67 -19.32 -10.51 -11.49
N MET A 68 -18.10 -10.54 -10.94
CA MET A 68 -17.64 -11.62 -10.06
C MET A 68 -18.01 -11.40 -8.59
N GLY A 69 -18.69 -10.31 -8.27
CA GLY A 69 -19.08 -9.98 -6.90
C GLY A 69 -18.01 -9.26 -6.10
N VAL A 70 -16.95 -8.76 -6.76
CA VAL A 70 -15.90 -7.99 -6.11
C VAL A 70 -16.33 -6.53 -6.00
N ALA A 71 -16.19 -5.94 -4.81
CA ALA A 71 -16.53 -4.55 -4.58
C ALA A 71 -15.49 -3.64 -5.25
N VAL A 72 -15.94 -2.86 -6.21
CA VAL A 72 -15.11 -1.89 -6.94
C VAL A 72 -15.75 -0.52 -6.84
N GLY A 73 -14.99 0.48 -6.44
CA GLY A 73 -15.47 1.85 -6.36
C GLY A 73 -15.72 2.45 -7.74
N GLU A 74 -16.38 3.60 -7.78
CA GLU A 74 -16.65 4.30 -9.04
C GLU A 74 -15.38 4.87 -9.66
N ALA A 75 -14.43 5.28 -8.82
CA ALA A 75 -13.22 5.94 -9.27
C ALA A 75 -12.01 5.02 -9.36
N VAL A 76 -11.93 4.00 -8.49
CA VAL A 76 -10.75 3.14 -8.41
C VAL A 76 -11.11 1.67 -8.21
N ILE A 77 -10.22 0.79 -8.67
CA ILE A 77 -10.20 -0.61 -8.27
C ILE A 77 -9.36 -0.63 -6.98
N PRO A 78 -9.97 -0.93 -5.81
CA PRO A 78 -9.31 -0.70 -4.52
C PRO A 78 -7.99 -1.45 -4.38
N SER A 79 -7.00 -0.79 -3.82
CA SER A 79 -5.69 -1.30 -3.42
C SER A 79 -4.76 -1.78 -4.54
N ILE A 80 -5.23 -2.02 -5.72
CA ILE A 80 -4.38 -2.56 -6.80
C ILE A 80 -3.57 -1.45 -7.45
N ARG A 81 -2.25 -1.56 -7.41
CA ARG A 81 -1.34 -0.61 -8.03
C ARG A 81 -1.08 -0.97 -9.49
N SER A 82 -0.86 -2.25 -9.75
CA SER A 82 -0.62 -2.74 -11.11
C SER A 82 -0.95 -4.21 -11.21
N ILE A 83 -1.21 -4.66 -12.42
CA ILE A 83 -1.35 -6.09 -12.74
C ILE A 83 -0.77 -6.32 -14.13
N VAL A 84 0.12 -7.31 -14.24
CA VAL A 84 0.72 -7.71 -15.51
C VAL A 84 0.73 -9.22 -15.63
N GLN A 85 0.52 -9.71 -16.83
CA GLN A 85 0.65 -11.14 -17.08
C GLN A 85 2.12 -11.48 -17.24
N VAL A 86 2.57 -12.52 -16.54
CA VAL A 86 3.94 -13.01 -16.63
C VAL A 86 3.98 -14.33 -17.38
N LYS A 87 5.10 -14.57 -18.02
CA LYS A 87 5.27 -15.80 -18.81
C LYS A 87 5.91 -16.92 -18.00
#